data_2c226eb2651d8cbc952278eee845d1bd
#
_entry.id   2c226eb2651d8cbc952278eee845d1bd
#
_cell.length_a   1.000
_cell.length_b   1.000
_cell.length_c   1.000
_cell.angle_alpha   90.00
_cell.angle_beta   90.00
_cell.angle_gamma   90.00
#
_symmetry.space_group_name_H-M   'P 1'
#
loop_
_entity.id
_entity.type
_entity.pdbx_description
1 polymer ?
#
loop_
_entity_poly.entity_id
_entity_poly.type
_entity_poly.pdbx_seq_one_letter_code
_entity_poly.pdbx_strand_id
1 'polypeptide(L)'
;RIETPIKAELICYDVNGIHIVFGVTEENQLKLFHFSHAPFDAENLCRKPDGVWMMEGMREAQIKESFQLVQVNFSGYNRPYEKHGNKYIVTAPGFMLKFDSISEERNENGDLLRIVQSDDVTGAKVESVMQFFDGIPVARMYNTVTNEGKEDQTLEYISSFSYWGIEKEQKEGIPELVSSDD
;
A
#
# COMPACT_ATOMS: atom_id res chain seq x y z
N ARG A 1 -0.16 -3.76 17.57
CA ARG A 1 1.00 -4.31 16.83
C ARG A 1 0.63 -5.68 16.28
N ILE A 2 0.89 -5.92 15.00
CA ILE A 2 0.81 -7.24 14.37
C ILE A 2 2.21 -7.84 14.25
N GLU A 3 2.31 -9.14 14.40
CA GLU A 3 3.62 -9.78 14.52
C GLU A 3 3.94 -10.76 13.39
N THR A 4 2.95 -11.37 12.75
CA THR A 4 3.21 -12.46 11.80
C THR A 4 2.43 -12.27 10.52
N PRO A 5 3.05 -12.49 9.37
CA PRO A 5 4.50 -12.50 9.06
C PRO A 5 5.10 -11.10 8.93
N ILE A 6 4.31 -10.07 9.09
CA ILE A 6 4.74 -8.67 9.08
C ILE A 6 4.68 -8.14 10.50
N LYS A 7 5.80 -7.65 11.01
CA LYS A 7 5.85 -6.92 12.27
C LYS A 7 5.75 -5.44 11.99
N ALA A 8 4.74 -4.78 12.55
CA ALA A 8 4.50 -3.38 12.31
C ALA A 8 3.85 -2.68 13.52
N GLU A 9 4.18 -1.42 13.68
CA GLU A 9 3.46 -0.48 14.53
C GLU A 9 2.26 0.08 13.76
N LEU A 10 1.06 0.02 14.35
CA LEU A 10 -0.16 0.45 13.67
C LEU A 10 -0.44 1.94 13.92
N ILE A 11 -0.84 2.61 12.85
CA ILE A 11 -1.36 3.97 12.85
C ILE A 11 -2.78 3.90 12.28
N CYS A 12 -3.78 4.26 13.08
CA CYS A 12 -5.19 4.10 12.73
C CYS A 12 -5.87 5.45 12.60
N TYR A 13 -6.68 5.59 11.55
CA TYR A 13 -7.55 6.73 11.32
C TYR A 13 -8.98 6.28 11.09
N ASP A 14 -9.92 7.13 11.47
CA ASP A 14 -11.34 6.94 11.23
C ASP A 14 -11.91 8.24 10.67
N VAL A 15 -12.19 8.27 9.38
CA VAL A 15 -12.60 9.48 8.68
C VAL A 15 -13.87 9.22 7.87
N ASN A 16 -14.96 9.88 8.22
CA ASN A 16 -16.26 9.75 7.53
C ASN A 16 -16.76 8.30 7.41
N GLY A 17 -16.49 7.45 8.40
CA GLY A 17 -16.85 6.04 8.41
C GLY A 17 -15.93 5.16 7.57
N ILE A 18 -14.80 5.67 7.11
CA ILE A 18 -13.74 4.87 6.51
C ILE A 18 -12.67 4.59 7.58
N HIS A 19 -12.45 3.31 7.87
CA HIS A 19 -11.38 2.86 8.74
C HIS A 19 -10.11 2.67 7.93
N ILE A 20 -9.02 3.30 8.37
CA ILE A 20 -7.73 3.26 7.69
C ILE A 20 -6.71 2.75 8.68
N VAL A 21 -5.95 1.71 8.30
CA VAL A 21 -4.89 1.18 9.13
C VAL A 21 -3.61 1.11 8.33
N PHE A 22 -2.65 1.90 8.74
CA PHE A 22 -1.27 1.79 8.28
C PHE A 22 -0.45 0.98 9.27
N GLY A 23 0.64 0.41 8.80
CA GLY A 23 1.66 -0.20 9.62
C GLY A 23 3.04 0.29 9.22
N VAL A 24 3.85 0.66 10.21
CA VAL A 24 5.28 0.96 10.01
C VAL A 24 6.08 -0.25 10.46
N THR A 25 6.80 -0.87 9.54
CA THR A 25 7.57 -2.10 9.80
C THR A 25 8.87 -1.81 10.55
N GLU A 26 9.53 -2.88 11.04
CA GLU A 26 10.85 -2.76 11.68
C GLU A 26 11.92 -2.22 10.71
N GLU A 27 11.73 -2.42 9.40
CA GLU A 27 12.57 -1.85 8.35
C GLU A 27 12.17 -0.43 7.95
N ASN A 28 11.29 0.20 8.71
CA ASN A 28 10.76 1.55 8.47
C ASN A 28 10.02 1.69 7.13
N GLN A 29 9.28 0.66 6.72
CA GLN A 29 8.42 0.71 5.54
C GLN A 29 6.97 0.98 5.94
N LEU A 30 6.29 1.84 5.20
CA LEU A 30 4.87 2.06 5.38
C LEU A 30 4.06 1.03 4.59
N LYS A 31 3.09 0.44 5.25
CA LYS A 31 2.11 -0.50 4.68
C LYS A 31 0.71 0.04 4.87
N LEU A 32 -0.15 -0.13 3.87
CA LEU A 32 -1.59 0.10 4.00
C LEU A 32 -2.28 -1.24 4.20
N PHE A 33 -2.67 -1.54 5.43
CA PHE A 33 -3.28 -2.82 5.78
C PHE A 33 -4.80 -2.82 5.60
N HIS A 34 -5.43 -1.66 5.76
CA HIS A 34 -6.88 -1.58 5.72
C HIS A 34 -7.32 -0.21 5.20
N PHE A 35 -8.33 -0.22 4.34
CA PHE A 35 -9.02 0.95 3.83
C PHE A 35 -10.45 0.54 3.45
N SER A 36 -11.36 0.59 4.42
CA SER A 36 -12.74 0.09 4.25
C SER A 36 -13.67 0.72 5.30
N HIS A 37 -14.98 0.61 5.08
CA HIS A 37 -15.99 0.89 6.10
C HIS A 37 -16.18 -0.26 7.11
N ALA A 38 -15.63 -1.44 6.81
CA ALA A 38 -15.64 -2.56 7.71
C ALA A 38 -14.54 -2.44 8.78
N PRO A 39 -14.71 -3.01 9.98
CA PRO A 39 -13.67 -3.03 11.00
C PRO A 39 -12.40 -3.75 10.53
N PHE A 40 -11.25 -3.27 10.96
CA PHE A 40 -9.98 -3.94 10.70
C PHE A 40 -9.87 -5.23 11.52
N ASP A 41 -9.50 -6.31 10.85
CA ASP A 41 -9.22 -7.61 11.44
C ASP A 41 -7.77 -8.02 11.18
N ALA A 42 -6.92 -7.86 12.18
CA ALA A 42 -5.51 -8.20 12.10
C ALA A 42 -5.24 -9.70 11.89
N GLU A 43 -6.13 -10.58 12.37
CA GLU A 43 -5.98 -12.03 12.24
C GLU A 43 -6.16 -12.47 10.78
N ASN A 44 -6.98 -11.76 10.02
CA ASN A 44 -7.21 -12.04 8.61
C ASN A 44 -6.19 -11.40 7.66
N LEU A 45 -5.38 -10.46 8.12
CA LEU A 45 -4.46 -9.70 7.27
C LEU A 45 -3.56 -10.58 6.39
N CYS A 46 -3.04 -11.64 6.96
CA CYS A 46 -2.10 -12.54 6.30
C CYS A 46 -2.65 -13.97 6.15
N ARG A 47 -3.97 -14.13 6.26
CA ARG A 47 -4.62 -15.44 6.15
C ARG A 47 -4.39 -16.03 4.76
N LYS A 48 -3.96 -17.30 4.73
CA LYS A 48 -3.85 -18.06 3.50
C LYS A 48 -5.25 -18.47 3.03
N PRO A 49 -5.66 -18.15 1.80
CA PRO A 49 -6.91 -18.67 1.25
C PRO A 49 -6.90 -20.20 1.20
N ASP A 50 -8.05 -20.82 1.46
CA ASP A 50 -8.20 -22.27 1.36
C ASP A 50 -7.96 -22.74 -0.07
N GLY A 51 -7.30 -23.88 -0.24
CA GLY A 51 -7.03 -24.46 -1.55
C GLY A 51 -5.85 -23.86 -2.34
N VAL A 52 -5.27 -22.77 -1.90
CA VAL A 52 -4.09 -22.19 -2.55
C VAL A 52 -2.81 -22.92 -2.09
N TRP A 53 -2.14 -23.57 -3.05
CA TRP A 53 -0.82 -24.15 -2.81
C TRP A 53 0.27 -23.10 -3.05
N MET A 54 1.11 -22.89 -2.05
CA MET A 54 2.27 -22.01 -2.12
C MET A 54 3.33 -22.49 -1.11
N MET A 55 4.60 -22.46 -1.52
CA MET A 55 5.69 -22.73 -0.59
C MET A 55 5.75 -21.63 0.47
N GLU A 56 5.97 -22.00 1.73
CA GLU A 56 5.91 -21.09 2.87
C GLU A 56 6.84 -19.87 2.70
N GLY A 57 8.10 -20.10 2.33
CA GLY A 57 9.04 -19.00 2.13
C GLY A 57 8.67 -18.03 0.99
N MET A 58 8.01 -18.52 -0.07
CA MET A 58 7.50 -17.66 -1.14
C MET A 58 6.35 -16.78 -0.65
N ARG A 59 5.47 -17.34 0.17
CA ARG A 59 4.35 -16.62 0.75
C ARG A 59 4.83 -15.51 1.67
N GLU A 60 5.76 -15.78 2.56
CA GLU A 60 6.36 -14.78 3.45
C GLU A 60 7.01 -13.64 2.67
N ALA A 61 7.78 -13.96 1.63
CA ALA A 61 8.41 -12.95 0.78
C ALA A 61 7.36 -12.06 0.09
N GLN A 62 6.31 -12.66 -0.49
CA GLN A 62 5.23 -11.91 -1.13
C GLN A 62 4.48 -11.03 -0.15
N ILE A 63 4.20 -11.49 1.06
CA ILE A 63 3.51 -10.68 2.08
C ILE A 63 4.38 -9.49 2.50
N LYS A 64 5.69 -9.68 2.70
CA LYS A 64 6.62 -8.59 3.02
C LYS A 64 6.67 -7.52 1.93
N GLU A 65 6.56 -7.93 0.68
CA GLU A 65 6.58 -7.03 -0.48
C GLU A 65 5.22 -6.40 -0.78
N SER A 66 4.14 -6.92 -0.19
CA SER A 66 2.77 -6.45 -0.39
C SER A 66 2.42 -5.25 0.50
N PHE A 67 1.22 -4.75 0.34
CA PHE A 67 0.63 -3.68 1.15
C PHE A 67 1.30 -2.31 1.02
N GLN A 68 2.08 -2.07 0.00
CA GLN A 68 2.62 -0.73 -0.25
C GLN A 68 1.50 0.23 -0.64
N LEU A 69 1.54 1.45 -0.10
CA LEU A 69 0.58 2.50 -0.40
C LEU A 69 0.71 3.00 -1.84
N VAL A 70 1.92 3.03 -2.34
CA VAL A 70 2.26 3.53 -3.67
C VAL A 70 3.28 2.63 -4.34
N GLN A 71 3.14 2.47 -5.64
CA GLN A 71 4.13 1.83 -6.51
C GLN A 71 4.78 2.90 -7.38
N VAL A 72 6.09 2.96 -7.35
CA VAL A 72 6.89 3.87 -8.19
C VAL A 72 7.99 3.10 -8.87
N ASN A 73 8.28 3.40 -10.13
CA ASN A 73 9.39 2.78 -10.85
C ASN A 73 10.18 3.82 -11.66
N PHE A 74 11.49 3.64 -11.66
CA PHE A 74 12.43 4.42 -12.45
C PHE A 74 13.18 3.52 -13.43
N SER A 75 13.62 4.08 -14.56
CA SER A 75 14.46 3.37 -15.51
C SER A 75 15.72 2.80 -14.85
N GLY A 76 16.00 1.53 -15.13
CA GLY A 76 17.16 0.85 -14.59
C GLY A 76 16.93 0.10 -13.26
N TYR A 77 15.79 0.26 -12.61
CA TYR A 77 15.47 -0.39 -11.32
C TYR A 77 14.56 -1.61 -11.49
N ASN A 78 14.84 -2.45 -12.46
CA ASN A 78 14.09 -3.69 -12.68
C ASN A 78 14.43 -4.75 -11.62
N ARG A 79 13.43 -5.54 -11.25
CA ARG A 79 13.63 -6.66 -10.31
C ARG A 79 14.28 -7.84 -11.04
N PRO A 80 15.50 -8.26 -10.66
CA PRO A 80 16.27 -9.26 -11.43
C PRO A 80 15.68 -10.68 -11.36
N TYR A 81 14.81 -10.97 -10.39
CA TYR A 81 14.18 -12.29 -10.23
C TYR A 81 12.76 -12.38 -10.82
N GLU A 82 12.28 -11.34 -11.46
CA GLU A 82 10.96 -11.34 -12.09
C GLU A 82 11.00 -12.07 -13.44
N LYS A 83 10.37 -13.26 -13.49
CA LYS A 83 10.40 -14.12 -14.68
C LYS A 83 9.50 -13.64 -15.83
N HIS A 84 8.54 -12.79 -15.52
CA HIS A 84 7.48 -12.40 -16.47
C HIS A 84 7.58 -10.93 -16.89
N GLY A 85 8.76 -10.35 -16.76
CA GLY A 85 9.01 -8.96 -17.08
C GLY A 85 8.71 -8.02 -15.90
N ASN A 86 8.90 -6.73 -16.14
CA ASN A 86 8.70 -5.72 -15.12
C ASN A 86 7.20 -5.52 -14.85
N LYS A 87 6.80 -5.75 -13.61
CA LYS A 87 5.41 -5.58 -13.17
C LYS A 87 5.32 -4.41 -12.20
N TYR A 88 4.33 -3.56 -12.42
CA TYR A 88 4.07 -2.41 -11.56
C TYR A 88 3.23 -2.74 -10.32
N ILE A 89 3.07 -4.01 -10.00
CA ILE A 89 2.35 -4.48 -8.80
C ILE A 89 3.25 -4.40 -7.56
N VAL A 90 4.52 -4.75 -7.70
CA VAL A 90 5.54 -4.61 -6.65
C VAL A 90 6.81 -4.11 -7.32
N THR A 91 7.02 -2.81 -7.30
CA THR A 91 8.20 -2.18 -7.89
C THR A 91 9.38 -2.17 -6.92
N ALA A 92 10.62 -2.28 -7.43
CA ALA A 92 11.80 -2.22 -6.58
C ALA A 92 11.94 -0.84 -5.89
N PRO A 93 11.84 0.31 -6.57
CA PRO A 93 11.87 1.61 -5.91
C PRO A 93 10.73 1.80 -4.92
N GLY A 94 9.51 1.36 -5.24
CA GLY A 94 8.38 1.40 -4.30
C GLY A 94 8.63 0.61 -3.02
N PHE A 95 9.30 -0.54 -3.13
CA PHE A 95 9.69 -1.35 -1.97
C PHE A 95 10.83 -0.71 -1.14
N MET A 96 11.68 0.08 -1.75
CA MET A 96 12.80 0.76 -1.08
C MET A 96 12.35 1.98 -0.27
N LEU A 97 11.18 2.55 -0.55
CA LEU A 97 10.67 3.70 0.17
C LEU A 97 10.58 3.45 1.68
N LYS A 98 11.06 4.39 2.45
CA LYS A 98 11.00 4.44 3.92
C LYS A 98 9.95 5.46 4.35
N PHE A 99 9.34 5.21 5.48
CA PHE A 99 8.37 6.10 6.08
C PHE A 99 9.07 7.28 6.75
N ASP A 100 8.72 8.49 6.39
CA ASP A 100 9.24 9.71 7.01
C ASP A 100 8.22 10.32 7.96
N SER A 101 6.99 10.55 7.49
CA SER A 101 5.96 11.18 8.31
C SER A 101 4.55 10.96 7.77
N ILE A 102 3.58 11.14 8.66
CA ILE A 102 2.17 11.32 8.34
C ILE A 102 1.64 12.49 9.14
N SER A 103 0.89 13.37 8.51
CA SER A 103 0.24 14.52 9.15
C SER A 103 -1.22 14.61 8.74
N GLU A 104 -2.04 15.10 9.69
CA GLU A 104 -3.43 15.44 9.48
C GLU A 104 -3.55 16.91 9.20
N GLU A 105 -4.27 17.26 8.17
CA GLU A 105 -4.56 18.63 7.77
C GLU A 105 -6.06 18.75 7.47
N ARG A 106 -6.55 19.99 7.38
CA ARG A 106 -7.92 20.25 6.98
C ARG A 106 -7.98 21.42 6.02
N ASN A 107 -8.82 21.29 4.99
CA ASN A 107 -9.11 22.35 4.04
C ASN A 107 -10.63 22.56 3.88
N GLU A 108 -11.03 23.34 2.90
CA GLU A 108 -12.43 23.65 2.61
C GLU A 108 -13.27 22.42 2.20
N ASN A 109 -12.65 21.36 1.73
CA ASN A 109 -13.33 20.12 1.30
C ASN A 109 -13.47 19.11 2.44
N GLY A 110 -12.63 19.18 3.46
CA GLY A 110 -12.61 18.24 4.59
C GLY A 110 -11.20 17.93 5.06
N ASP A 111 -11.07 16.80 5.74
CA ASP A 111 -9.79 16.33 6.29
C ASP A 111 -8.90 15.72 5.20
N LEU A 112 -7.60 15.84 5.37
CA LEU A 112 -6.63 15.17 4.52
C LEU A 112 -5.48 14.58 5.33
N LEU A 113 -4.96 13.47 4.86
CA LEU A 113 -3.73 12.87 5.34
C LEU A 113 -2.64 13.12 4.31
N ARG A 114 -1.53 13.67 4.77
CA ARG A 114 -0.31 13.85 3.99
C ARG A 114 0.75 12.89 4.49
N ILE A 115 1.20 11.99 3.62
CA ILE A 115 2.11 10.91 3.93
C ILE A 115 3.37 11.11 3.11
N VAL A 116 4.53 11.12 3.76
CA VAL A 116 5.82 11.30 3.12
C VAL A 116 6.66 10.03 3.28
N GLN A 117 7.20 9.58 2.16
CA GLN A 117 8.13 8.46 2.10
C GLN A 117 9.32 8.85 1.22
N SER A 118 10.51 8.40 1.56
CA SER A 118 11.73 8.68 0.80
C SER A 118 12.62 7.46 0.68
N ASP A 119 13.54 7.49 -0.28
CA ASP A 119 14.59 6.49 -0.46
C ASP A 119 15.91 7.17 -0.85
N ASP A 120 16.91 6.99 0.00
CA ASP A 120 18.24 7.58 -0.19
C ASP A 120 19.01 6.97 -1.38
N VAL A 121 18.67 5.75 -1.79
CA VAL A 121 19.39 5.05 -2.89
C VAL A 121 18.98 5.61 -4.24
N THR A 122 17.69 5.78 -4.47
CA THR A 122 17.16 6.35 -5.70
C THR A 122 17.08 7.87 -5.67
N GLY A 123 17.10 8.47 -4.48
CA GLY A 123 16.81 9.89 -4.28
C GLY A 123 15.33 10.23 -4.42
N ALA A 124 14.47 9.24 -4.45
CA ALA A 124 13.03 9.45 -4.58
C ALA A 124 12.42 9.94 -3.28
N LYS A 125 11.58 10.97 -3.36
CA LYS A 125 10.64 11.35 -2.32
C LYS A 125 9.23 11.33 -2.89
N VAL A 126 8.35 10.61 -2.22
CA VAL A 126 6.95 10.49 -2.59
C VAL A 126 6.09 11.09 -1.50
N GLU A 127 5.31 12.09 -1.87
CA GLU A 127 4.27 12.67 -1.04
C GLU A 127 2.92 12.17 -1.53
N SER A 128 2.22 11.40 -0.69
CA SER A 128 0.88 10.88 -0.94
C SER A 128 -0.14 11.70 -0.16
N VAL A 129 -1.16 12.20 -0.84
CA VAL A 129 -2.25 12.95 -0.20
C VAL A 129 -3.55 12.17 -0.37
N MET A 130 -4.20 11.88 0.76
CA MET A 130 -5.56 11.36 0.82
C MET A 130 -6.49 12.49 1.26
N GLN A 131 -7.28 13.03 0.36
CA GLN A 131 -8.32 14.03 0.66
C GLN A 131 -9.64 13.32 0.89
N PHE A 132 -10.23 13.55 2.05
CA PHE A 132 -11.59 13.13 2.41
C PHE A 132 -12.54 14.30 2.25
N PHE A 133 -13.81 14.02 2.00
CA PHE A 133 -14.82 15.04 1.77
C PHE A 133 -15.88 14.99 2.86
N ASP A 134 -16.19 16.11 3.45
CA ASP A 134 -17.15 16.20 4.56
C ASP A 134 -18.51 15.61 4.19
N GLY A 135 -19.02 14.74 5.05
CA GLY A 135 -20.36 14.16 4.93
C GLY A 135 -20.51 13.01 3.93
N ILE A 136 -19.44 12.61 3.26
CA ILE A 136 -19.49 11.46 2.33
C ILE A 136 -18.27 10.53 2.53
N PRO A 137 -18.46 9.20 2.44
CA PRO A 137 -17.38 8.24 2.59
C PRO A 137 -16.57 8.10 1.28
N VAL A 138 -15.96 9.18 0.85
CA VAL A 138 -15.16 9.25 -0.38
C VAL A 138 -13.78 9.80 -0.05
N ALA A 139 -12.76 9.17 -0.60
CA ALA A 139 -11.40 9.68 -0.57
C ALA A 139 -10.85 9.85 -2.00
N ARG A 140 -10.15 10.94 -2.21
CA ARG A 140 -9.34 11.17 -3.41
C ARG A 140 -7.88 11.05 -3.05
N MET A 141 -7.13 10.29 -3.82
CA MET A 141 -5.70 10.13 -3.60
C MET A 141 -4.90 10.58 -4.82
N TYR A 142 -3.77 11.25 -4.55
CA TYR A 142 -2.77 11.59 -5.55
C TYR A 142 -1.37 11.59 -4.93
N ASN A 143 -0.37 11.42 -5.77
CA ASN A 143 1.03 11.37 -5.37
C ASN A 143 1.85 12.42 -6.12
N THR A 144 2.80 13.01 -5.41
CA THR A 144 3.86 13.84 -5.98
C THR A 144 5.18 13.13 -5.80
N VAL A 145 5.94 12.97 -6.88
CA VAL A 145 7.29 12.39 -6.86
C VAL A 145 8.29 13.49 -7.07
N THR A 146 9.25 13.60 -6.16
CA THR A 146 10.36 14.54 -6.25
C THR A 146 11.67 13.76 -6.28
N ASN A 147 12.57 14.14 -7.16
CA ASN A 147 13.94 13.64 -7.14
C ASN A 147 14.78 14.56 -6.25
N GLU A 148 15.17 14.07 -5.09
CA GLU A 148 16.09 14.74 -4.15
C GLU A 148 17.52 14.20 -4.27
N GLY A 149 17.76 13.26 -5.20
CA GLY A 149 19.06 12.71 -5.51
C GLY A 149 19.93 13.66 -6.34
N LYS A 150 21.16 13.23 -6.59
CA LYS A 150 22.14 14.02 -7.37
C LYS A 150 22.07 13.74 -8.87
N GLU A 151 21.54 12.58 -9.24
CA GLU A 151 21.46 12.11 -10.61
C GLU A 151 20.03 12.25 -11.14
N ASP A 152 19.90 12.54 -12.43
CA ASP A 152 18.61 12.56 -13.08
C ASP A 152 17.98 11.16 -13.10
N GLN A 153 16.70 11.08 -12.76
CA GLN A 153 15.93 9.85 -12.75
C GLN A 153 14.80 9.93 -13.77
N THR A 154 14.65 8.90 -14.59
CA THR A 154 13.50 8.81 -15.50
C THR A 154 12.38 8.06 -14.82
N LEU A 155 11.30 8.76 -14.49
CA LEU A 155 10.10 8.17 -13.92
C LEU A 155 9.34 7.40 -15.02
N GLU A 156 9.20 6.09 -14.85
CA GLU A 156 8.45 5.22 -15.76
C GLU A 156 7.02 5.03 -15.32
N TYR A 157 6.80 4.95 -14.00
CA TYR A 157 5.49 4.65 -13.45
C TYR A 157 5.33 5.20 -12.03
N ILE A 158 4.12 5.66 -11.73
CA ILE A 158 3.62 5.94 -10.38
C ILE A 158 2.15 5.55 -10.29
N SER A 159 1.78 4.78 -9.28
CA SER A 159 0.36 4.54 -8.98
C SER A 159 -0.23 5.71 -8.22
N SER A 160 -1.51 6.02 -8.44
CA SER A 160 -2.23 6.97 -7.57
C SER A 160 -2.56 6.35 -6.21
N PHE A 161 -2.82 5.05 -6.19
CA PHE A 161 -3.19 4.28 -5.01
C PHE A 161 -2.85 2.81 -5.24
N SER A 162 -2.38 2.13 -4.20
CA SER A 162 -2.18 0.70 -4.20
C SER A 162 -2.81 0.11 -2.95
N TYR A 163 -3.75 -0.82 -3.13
CA TYR A 163 -4.45 -1.48 -2.04
C TYR A 163 -4.54 -2.98 -2.26
N TRP A 164 -4.24 -3.73 -1.22
CA TRP A 164 -4.20 -5.18 -1.24
C TRP A 164 -5.29 -5.75 -0.33
N GLY A 165 -5.97 -6.81 -0.77
CA GLY A 165 -6.91 -7.54 0.07
C GLY A 165 -8.37 -7.10 -0.04
N ILE A 166 -8.78 -6.52 -1.16
CA ILE A 166 -10.17 -6.15 -1.45
C ILE A 166 -11.11 -7.35 -1.31
N GLU A 167 -10.66 -8.56 -1.64
CA GLU A 167 -11.44 -9.79 -1.64
C GLU A 167 -11.52 -10.51 -0.28
N LYS A 168 -10.92 -9.98 0.77
CA LYS A 168 -10.87 -10.66 2.08
C LYS A 168 -12.20 -10.74 2.81
N GLU A 169 -13.20 -10.00 2.40
CA GLU A 169 -14.48 -9.88 3.08
C GLU A 169 -15.62 -10.62 2.36
N GLN A 170 -15.38 -11.80 1.80
CA GLN A 170 -16.48 -12.68 1.42
C GLN A 170 -17.21 -13.13 2.70
N LYS A 171 -18.22 -12.37 3.09
CA LYS A 171 -19.23 -12.83 4.06
C LYS A 171 -20.10 -13.87 3.39
N GLU A 172 -20.46 -14.92 4.12
CA GLU A 172 -21.52 -15.85 3.71
C GLU A 172 -22.73 -15.05 3.20
N GLY A 173 -23.14 -15.32 1.96
CA GLY A 173 -24.32 -14.70 1.34
C GLY A 173 -24.04 -13.58 0.32
N ILE A 174 -22.81 -13.22 0.06
CA ILE A 174 -22.49 -12.42 -1.15
C ILE A 174 -22.37 -13.41 -2.31
N PRO A 175 -23.12 -13.22 -3.42
CA PRO A 175 -22.95 -14.06 -4.59
C PRO A 175 -21.49 -14.06 -5.01
N GLU A 176 -20.92 -15.23 -5.22
CA GLU A 176 -19.63 -15.35 -5.87
C GLU A 176 -19.62 -14.42 -7.08
N LEU A 177 -18.63 -13.51 -7.12
CA LEU A 177 -18.32 -12.83 -8.37
C LEU A 177 -18.02 -13.96 -9.36
N VAL A 178 -18.94 -14.18 -10.29
CA VAL A 178 -18.81 -15.19 -11.33
C VAL A 178 -17.46 -14.96 -11.97
N SER A 179 -16.55 -15.90 -11.80
CA SER A 179 -15.29 -15.87 -12.52
C SER A 179 -15.66 -15.85 -14.00
N SER A 180 -15.08 -14.94 -14.75
CA SER A 180 -15.29 -14.80 -16.18
C SER A 180 -14.60 -15.91 -16.99
N ASP A 181 -14.58 -17.13 -16.47
CA ASP A 181 -14.05 -18.31 -17.13
C ASP A 181 -15.19 -19.09 -17.81
N ASP A 182 -15.93 -18.40 -18.69
CA ASP A 182 -16.76 -18.97 -19.74
C ASP A 182 -16.44 -18.32 -21.10
#